data_bd53a58118aaeac196daa006d31ccc5e
#
_entry.id   bd53a58118aaeac196daa006d31ccc5e
#
_cell.length_a   1.000
_cell.length_b   1.000
_cell.length_c   1.000
_cell.angle_alpha   90.00
_cell.angle_beta   90.00
_cell.angle_gamma   90.00
#
_symmetry.space_group_name_H-M   'P 1'
#
loop_
_entity.id
_entity.type
_entity.pdbx_description
1 polymer ?
#
loop_
_entity_poly.entity_id
_entity_poly.type
_entity_poly.pdbx_seq_one_letter_code
_entity_poly.pdbx_strand_id
1 'polypeptide(L)'
;MTELHSLALRVGILGALLAGPFCAIAAAPDAPVPDRELVLGLRVAPPFVMRTPDGIWTGISVELWRRLAEQLSLRYRFEETTQEGLLKGLSDGTLDASGGALTITAERLREVDFSLPYFVTGLGVAVALRAPLDWIGVASSFLSVRFLSVVLGIVGLVLLVSVMVWLLERRRTAEFGGPPIDGLVCSISWSTQAMAKADPSVEPKTLSGRLLGGAWAAASVALIAMFTATLASHLTARELSGLVRDAADLHHVRVGTVRNAVAVGYLDREGIRHQDFATIEDALRALAAGQLDAVVFGRPILAWLVRQDHPNELQVLGLDLDSLNYAIALPLDSPLRRKLNIALVDTTRSSWWRELVGRYLGAE
;
A
#
# COMPACT_ATOMS: atom_id res chain seq x y z
N MET A 1 35.05 -78.51 -12.01
CA MET A 1 33.64 -78.53 -11.56
C MET A 1 33.40 -77.84 -10.20
N THR A 2 34.41 -77.32 -9.54
CA THR A 2 34.33 -76.68 -8.21
C THR A 2 34.13 -75.18 -8.25
N GLU A 3 34.44 -74.49 -9.35
CA GLU A 3 34.30 -73.02 -9.43
C GLU A 3 32.86 -72.55 -9.78
N LEU A 4 32.08 -73.34 -10.50
CA LEU A 4 30.70 -72.98 -10.86
C LEU A 4 29.72 -72.96 -9.65
N HIS A 5 29.98 -73.76 -8.63
CA HIS A 5 29.14 -73.83 -7.42
C HIS A 5 29.39 -72.63 -6.48
N SER A 6 30.56 -72.03 -6.47
CA SER A 6 30.84 -70.85 -5.64
C SER A 6 30.23 -69.58 -6.22
N LEU A 7 30.06 -69.47 -7.53
CA LEU A 7 29.45 -68.30 -8.17
C LEU A 7 27.93 -68.31 -8.01
N ALA A 8 27.27 -69.44 -8.10
CA ALA A 8 25.84 -69.60 -7.87
C ALA A 8 25.41 -69.27 -6.44
N LEU A 9 26.23 -69.65 -5.45
CA LEU A 9 25.99 -69.38 -4.04
C LEU A 9 26.17 -67.88 -3.69
N ARG A 10 27.09 -67.18 -4.34
CA ARG A 10 27.31 -65.75 -4.13
C ARG A 10 26.24 -64.87 -4.78
N VAL A 11 25.67 -65.26 -5.92
CA VAL A 11 24.58 -64.55 -6.58
C VAL A 11 23.27 -64.78 -5.83
N GLY A 12 23.03 -65.94 -5.24
CA GLY A 12 21.85 -66.23 -4.43
C GLY A 12 21.78 -65.41 -3.11
N ILE A 13 22.94 -65.18 -2.48
CA ILE A 13 23.01 -64.40 -1.23
C ILE A 13 22.86 -62.90 -1.51
N LEU A 14 23.33 -62.40 -2.65
CA LEU A 14 23.16 -60.97 -3.03
C LEU A 14 21.70 -60.64 -3.40
N GLY A 15 20.94 -61.59 -3.96
CA GLY A 15 19.52 -61.45 -4.28
C GLY A 15 18.60 -61.44 -3.05
N ALA A 16 19.00 -62.17 -1.98
CA ALA A 16 18.21 -62.26 -0.74
C ALA A 16 18.34 -61.00 0.16
N LEU A 17 19.43 -60.22 0.00
CA LEU A 17 19.67 -58.99 0.77
C LEU A 17 18.94 -57.77 0.19
N LEU A 18 18.42 -57.83 -1.05
CA LEU A 18 17.66 -56.76 -1.69
C LEU A 18 16.15 -56.87 -1.51
N ALA A 19 15.66 -58.00 -0.98
CA ALA A 19 14.26 -58.20 -0.63
C ALA A 19 14.01 -57.82 0.85
N GLY A 20 14.42 -56.62 1.24
CA GLY A 20 13.97 -56.04 2.49
C GLY A 20 12.43 -55.87 2.45
N PRO A 21 11.72 -56.10 3.55
CA PRO A 21 10.29 -55.84 3.55
C PRO A 21 10.07 -54.34 3.22
N PHE A 22 9.50 -54.09 2.06
CA PHE A 22 8.93 -52.79 1.75
C PHE A 22 7.81 -52.58 2.76
N CYS A 23 8.16 -52.00 3.92
CA CYS A 23 7.18 -51.57 4.90
C CYS A 23 6.35 -50.48 4.21
N ALA A 24 5.30 -50.88 3.54
CA ALA A 24 4.28 -49.96 3.06
C ALA A 24 3.83 -49.21 4.33
N ILE A 25 4.28 -47.96 4.48
CA ILE A 25 3.69 -47.04 5.46
C ILE A 25 2.24 -46.88 5.03
N ALA A 26 1.39 -47.77 5.53
CA ALA A 26 -0.04 -47.59 5.41
C ALA A 26 -0.34 -46.26 6.09
N ALA A 27 -0.75 -45.24 5.29
CA ALA A 27 -1.27 -44.01 5.84
C ALA A 27 -2.33 -44.39 6.88
N ALA A 28 -2.12 -43.94 8.12
CA ALA A 28 -3.11 -44.18 9.17
C ALA A 28 -4.47 -43.68 8.65
N PRO A 29 -5.54 -44.47 8.80
CA PRO A 29 -6.87 -44.06 8.36
C PRO A 29 -7.21 -42.75 9.04
N ASP A 30 -7.69 -41.76 8.25
CA ASP A 30 -8.13 -40.47 8.78
C ASP A 30 -9.11 -40.72 9.93
N ALA A 31 -8.82 -40.13 11.09
CA ALA A 31 -9.72 -40.21 12.23
C ALA A 31 -11.10 -39.69 11.80
N PRO A 32 -12.18 -40.37 12.23
CA PRO A 32 -13.53 -39.98 11.85
C PRO A 32 -13.81 -38.56 12.34
N VAL A 33 -14.39 -37.74 11.46
CA VAL A 33 -14.87 -36.40 11.86
C VAL A 33 -15.96 -36.62 12.93
N PRO A 34 -15.97 -35.84 14.03
CA PRO A 34 -16.98 -35.98 15.06
C PRO A 34 -18.40 -35.84 14.49
N ASP A 35 -19.28 -36.83 14.76
CA ASP A 35 -20.70 -36.75 14.38
C ASP A 35 -21.49 -35.91 15.40
N ARG A 36 -20.96 -34.73 15.72
CA ARG A 36 -21.58 -33.72 16.58
C ARG A 36 -21.63 -32.39 15.91
N GLU A 37 -22.42 -31.49 16.44
CA GLU A 37 -22.44 -30.10 16.00
C GLU A 37 -21.11 -29.42 16.39
N LEU A 38 -20.41 -28.83 15.40
CA LEU A 38 -19.16 -28.12 15.60
C LEU A 38 -19.43 -26.70 16.11
N VAL A 39 -18.58 -26.22 17.00
CA VAL A 39 -18.64 -24.85 17.53
C VAL A 39 -17.55 -24.01 16.87
N LEU A 40 -17.95 -22.96 16.15
CA LEU A 40 -17.07 -22.11 15.37
C LEU A 40 -16.97 -20.72 16.00
N GLY A 41 -15.77 -20.36 16.46
CA GLY A 41 -15.53 -19.03 17.00
C GLY A 41 -15.50 -17.98 15.90
N LEU A 42 -16.27 -16.91 16.06
CA LEU A 42 -16.28 -15.75 15.15
C LEU A 42 -15.87 -14.49 15.89
N ARG A 43 -14.96 -13.73 15.28
CA ARG A 43 -14.65 -12.36 15.66
C ARG A 43 -15.03 -11.42 14.50
N VAL A 44 -15.75 -10.36 14.81
CA VAL A 44 -16.09 -9.33 13.80
C VAL A 44 -14.82 -8.76 13.20
N ALA A 45 -14.69 -8.86 11.89
CA ALA A 45 -13.57 -8.36 11.08
C ALA A 45 -14.02 -8.16 9.62
N PRO A 46 -14.69 -7.06 9.30
CA PRO A 46 -15.15 -6.77 7.94
C PRO A 46 -13.99 -6.73 6.94
N PRO A 47 -14.17 -7.20 5.71
CA PRO A 47 -15.35 -7.84 5.12
C PRO A 47 -15.41 -9.37 5.30
N PHE A 48 -14.52 -9.94 6.10
CA PHE A 48 -14.43 -11.41 6.27
C PHE A 48 -15.51 -11.97 7.19
N VAL A 49 -15.79 -11.27 8.29
CA VAL A 49 -16.83 -11.61 9.26
C VAL A 49 -17.58 -10.34 9.62
N MET A 50 -18.86 -10.32 9.31
CA MET A 50 -19.76 -9.20 9.57
C MET A 50 -21.08 -9.71 10.11
N ARG A 51 -21.84 -8.82 10.71
CA ARG A 51 -23.21 -9.08 11.13
C ARG A 51 -24.17 -8.15 10.39
N THR A 52 -25.21 -8.70 9.79
CA THR A 52 -26.26 -7.87 9.18
C THR A 52 -27.08 -7.18 10.27
N PRO A 53 -27.89 -6.14 9.93
CA PRO A 53 -28.81 -5.52 10.88
C PRO A 53 -29.78 -6.52 11.53
N ASP A 54 -30.15 -7.58 10.79
CA ASP A 54 -31.02 -8.65 11.26
C ASP A 54 -30.28 -9.68 12.15
N GLY A 55 -29.01 -9.44 12.46
CA GLY A 55 -28.20 -10.31 13.31
C GLY A 55 -27.61 -11.54 12.65
N ILE A 56 -27.71 -11.69 11.32
CA ILE A 56 -27.21 -12.85 10.57
C ILE A 56 -25.72 -12.64 10.29
N TRP A 57 -24.92 -13.67 10.53
CA TRP A 57 -23.50 -13.68 10.17
C TRP A 57 -23.31 -13.75 8.65
N THR A 58 -22.42 -12.94 8.12
CA THR A 58 -22.06 -12.86 6.70
C THR A 58 -20.59 -12.45 6.52
N GLY A 59 -20.09 -12.43 5.30
CA GLY A 59 -18.71 -12.07 4.98
C GLY A 59 -17.96 -13.21 4.31
N ILE A 60 -16.80 -12.88 3.73
CA ILE A 60 -16.01 -13.81 2.90
C ILE A 60 -15.74 -15.14 3.62
N SER A 61 -15.28 -15.10 4.88
CA SER A 61 -14.94 -16.31 5.65
C SER A 61 -16.18 -17.08 6.06
N VAL A 62 -17.25 -16.40 6.43
CA VAL A 62 -18.51 -17.01 6.85
C VAL A 62 -19.16 -17.76 5.67
N GLU A 63 -19.19 -17.14 4.50
CA GLU A 63 -19.74 -17.77 3.30
C GLU A 63 -18.87 -18.93 2.80
N LEU A 64 -17.54 -18.78 2.89
CA LEU A 64 -16.61 -19.86 2.63
C LEU A 64 -16.90 -21.05 3.56
N TRP A 65 -17.02 -20.79 4.86
CA TRP A 65 -17.31 -21.86 5.83
C TRP A 65 -18.64 -22.57 5.53
N ARG A 66 -19.70 -21.83 5.21
CA ARG A 66 -20.99 -22.42 4.80
C ARG A 66 -20.84 -23.40 3.63
N ARG A 67 -20.08 -22.97 2.61
CA ARG A 67 -19.81 -23.79 1.42
C ARG A 67 -19.02 -25.05 1.76
N LEU A 68 -18.00 -24.94 2.61
CA LEU A 68 -17.21 -26.10 3.06
C LEU A 68 -18.03 -27.06 3.91
N ALA A 69 -18.85 -26.54 4.83
CA ALA A 69 -19.71 -27.34 5.67
C ALA A 69 -20.76 -28.10 4.86
N GLU A 70 -21.32 -27.47 3.82
CA GLU A 70 -22.24 -28.15 2.87
C GLU A 70 -21.55 -29.30 2.14
N GLN A 71 -20.33 -29.05 1.58
CA GLN A 71 -19.56 -30.09 0.87
C GLN A 71 -19.16 -31.27 1.76
N LEU A 72 -18.84 -30.98 3.03
CA LEU A 72 -18.39 -31.98 4.00
C LEU A 72 -19.52 -32.54 4.87
N SER A 73 -20.78 -32.13 4.64
CA SER A 73 -21.96 -32.48 5.42
C SER A 73 -21.77 -32.25 6.93
N LEU A 74 -21.16 -31.11 7.31
CA LEU A 74 -20.89 -30.79 8.70
C LEU A 74 -22.05 -30.01 9.31
N ARG A 75 -22.45 -30.36 10.54
CA ARG A 75 -23.35 -29.57 11.37
C ARG A 75 -22.52 -28.63 12.23
N TYR A 76 -22.90 -27.35 12.30
CA TYR A 76 -22.15 -26.35 13.05
C TYR A 76 -23.06 -25.24 13.57
N ARG A 77 -22.55 -24.52 14.58
CA ARG A 77 -23.06 -23.23 15.06
C ARG A 77 -21.94 -22.22 15.19
N PHE A 78 -22.29 -20.94 15.04
CA PHE A 78 -21.36 -19.85 15.26
C PHE A 78 -21.47 -19.33 16.70
N GLU A 79 -20.31 -19.01 17.30
CA GLU A 79 -20.19 -18.40 18.60
C GLU A 79 -19.31 -17.16 18.52
N GLU A 80 -19.86 -16.01 18.94
CA GLU A 80 -19.13 -14.75 18.93
C GLU A 80 -18.10 -14.71 20.05
N THR A 81 -16.86 -14.32 19.74
CA THR A 81 -15.78 -14.27 20.71
C THR A 81 -14.78 -13.19 20.37
N THR A 82 -13.86 -12.90 21.30
CA THR A 82 -12.70 -12.01 21.08
C THR A 82 -11.56 -12.79 20.40
N GLN A 83 -10.51 -12.06 19.97
CA GLN A 83 -9.32 -12.73 19.40
C GLN A 83 -8.62 -13.64 20.42
N GLU A 84 -8.54 -13.21 21.67
CA GLU A 84 -7.95 -14.00 22.74
C GLU A 84 -8.83 -15.19 23.10
N GLY A 85 -10.15 -14.98 23.17
CA GLY A 85 -11.13 -16.05 23.40
C GLY A 85 -11.13 -17.09 22.29
N LEU A 86 -10.91 -16.68 21.04
CA LEU A 86 -10.78 -17.58 19.88
C LEU A 86 -9.57 -18.52 20.03
N LEU A 87 -8.39 -17.97 20.29
CA LEU A 87 -7.16 -18.77 20.44
C LEU A 87 -7.26 -19.68 21.67
N LYS A 88 -7.73 -19.17 22.79
CA LYS A 88 -7.95 -19.96 24.00
C LYS A 88 -8.96 -21.08 23.77
N GLY A 89 -10.12 -20.79 23.15
CA GLY A 89 -11.15 -21.78 22.90
C GLY A 89 -10.72 -22.89 21.93
N LEU A 90 -9.83 -22.57 20.96
CA LEU A 90 -9.21 -23.59 20.11
C LEU A 90 -8.18 -24.43 20.87
N SER A 91 -7.38 -23.81 21.74
CA SER A 91 -6.36 -24.50 22.55
C SER A 91 -6.95 -25.42 23.62
N ASP A 92 -8.04 -25.01 24.26
CA ASP A 92 -8.72 -25.82 25.29
C ASP A 92 -9.82 -26.74 24.74
N GLY A 93 -10.09 -26.71 23.43
CA GLY A 93 -11.05 -27.58 22.73
C GLY A 93 -12.52 -27.19 22.93
N THR A 94 -12.82 -26.02 23.45
CA THR A 94 -14.21 -25.49 23.53
C THR A 94 -14.71 -25.00 22.17
N LEU A 95 -13.80 -24.63 21.27
CA LEU A 95 -14.07 -24.33 19.87
C LEU A 95 -13.44 -25.39 18.95
N ASP A 96 -14.15 -25.77 17.91
CA ASP A 96 -13.69 -26.76 16.92
C ASP A 96 -12.92 -26.13 15.75
N ALA A 97 -13.22 -24.89 15.41
CA ALA A 97 -12.52 -24.14 14.39
C ALA A 97 -12.76 -22.63 14.52
N SER A 98 -11.90 -21.83 13.86
CA SER A 98 -12.20 -20.42 13.61
C SER A 98 -13.13 -20.31 12.39
N GLY A 99 -14.22 -19.60 12.54
CA GLY A 99 -15.10 -19.28 11.40
C GLY A 99 -14.69 -18.02 10.64
N GLY A 100 -13.63 -17.33 11.07
CA GLY A 100 -13.13 -16.08 10.49
C GLY A 100 -11.68 -16.14 10.04
N ALA A 101 -11.24 -15.07 9.37
CA ALA A 101 -9.88 -14.92 8.91
C ALA A 101 -8.91 -14.75 10.10
N LEU A 102 -8.01 -15.69 10.25
CA LEU A 102 -6.91 -15.59 11.21
C LEU A 102 -5.58 -15.70 10.45
N THR A 103 -4.68 -14.75 10.69
CA THR A 103 -3.35 -14.78 10.08
C THR A 103 -2.50 -15.87 10.70
N ILE A 104 -1.85 -16.66 9.87
CA ILE A 104 -0.86 -17.65 10.29
C ILE A 104 0.37 -16.91 10.80
N THR A 105 0.77 -17.16 12.05
CA THR A 105 2.03 -16.67 12.62
C THR A 105 2.75 -17.80 13.35
N ALA A 106 4.08 -17.69 13.48
CA ALA A 106 4.88 -18.68 14.18
C ALA A 106 4.47 -18.84 15.66
N GLU A 107 4.01 -17.78 16.30
CA GLU A 107 3.52 -17.78 17.67
C GLU A 107 2.23 -18.62 17.77
N ARG A 108 1.24 -18.34 16.92
CA ARG A 108 -0.05 -19.05 16.91
C ARG A 108 0.07 -20.52 16.52
N LEU A 109 1.02 -20.84 15.63
CA LEU A 109 1.29 -22.26 15.24
C LEU A 109 1.82 -23.11 16.38
N ARG A 110 2.28 -22.53 17.51
CA ARG A 110 2.66 -23.28 18.69
C ARG A 110 1.46 -23.70 19.54
N GLU A 111 0.33 -23.02 19.38
CA GLU A 111 -0.86 -23.20 20.20
C GLU A 111 -2.02 -23.85 19.44
N VAL A 112 -2.11 -23.64 18.14
CA VAL A 112 -3.19 -24.10 17.27
C VAL A 112 -2.67 -24.54 15.91
N ASP A 113 -3.40 -25.44 15.25
CA ASP A 113 -3.17 -25.82 13.85
C ASP A 113 -3.90 -24.86 12.91
N PHE A 114 -3.46 -24.85 11.65
CA PHE A 114 -4.10 -24.08 10.59
C PHE A 114 -4.41 -24.96 9.37
N SER A 115 -5.48 -24.60 8.67
CA SER A 115 -5.71 -25.06 7.32
C SER A 115 -4.67 -24.50 6.34
N LEU A 116 -4.72 -24.92 5.08
CA LEU A 116 -4.09 -24.17 3.99
C LEU A 116 -4.69 -22.75 3.95
N PRO A 117 -3.90 -21.73 3.59
CA PRO A 117 -4.41 -20.37 3.44
C PRO A 117 -5.43 -20.31 2.31
N TYR A 118 -6.58 -19.69 2.57
CA TYR A 118 -7.62 -19.46 1.58
C TYR A 118 -7.58 -18.04 0.99
N PHE A 119 -6.90 -17.12 1.65
CA PHE A 119 -6.74 -15.75 1.19
C PHE A 119 -5.35 -15.23 1.53
N VAL A 120 -4.65 -14.73 0.50
CA VAL A 120 -3.32 -14.13 0.64
C VAL A 120 -3.44 -12.63 0.40
N THR A 121 -2.89 -11.85 1.29
CA THR A 121 -2.92 -10.39 1.24
C THR A 121 -1.66 -9.82 1.87
N GLY A 122 -1.65 -8.52 2.17
CA GLY A 122 -0.55 -7.85 2.86
C GLY A 122 -1.05 -6.88 3.93
N LEU A 123 -0.10 -6.33 4.67
CA LEU A 123 -0.33 -5.13 5.46
C LEU A 123 -0.53 -3.94 4.53
N GLY A 124 -1.53 -3.13 4.82
CA GLY A 124 -1.79 -1.87 4.15
C GLY A 124 -1.52 -0.68 5.07
N VAL A 125 -1.43 0.49 4.48
CA VAL A 125 -1.26 1.76 5.18
C VAL A 125 -2.42 2.67 4.82
N ALA A 126 -3.23 3.06 5.80
CA ALA A 126 -4.21 4.12 5.63
C ALA A 126 -3.58 5.46 6.01
N VAL A 127 -3.85 6.49 5.21
CA VAL A 127 -3.41 7.88 5.45
C VAL A 127 -4.58 8.81 5.22
N ALA A 128 -4.53 10.00 5.83
CA ALA A 128 -5.52 11.03 5.57
C ALA A 128 -5.40 11.54 4.12
N LEU A 129 -6.54 11.65 3.43
CA LEU A 129 -6.64 12.43 2.21
C LEU A 129 -6.41 13.88 2.62
N ARG A 130 -5.35 14.50 2.12
CA ARG A 130 -5.15 15.92 2.35
C ARG A 130 -6.31 16.68 1.72
N ALA A 131 -6.91 17.56 2.50
CA ALA A 131 -7.90 18.50 2.00
C ALA A 131 -7.36 19.24 0.76
N PRO A 132 -8.19 19.48 -0.27
CA PRO A 132 -7.76 20.18 -1.46
C PRO A 132 -7.25 21.57 -1.07
N LEU A 133 -6.00 21.86 -1.45
CA LEU A 133 -5.34 23.15 -1.43
C LEU A 133 -5.41 23.91 -0.07
N ASP A 134 -4.47 23.61 0.81
CA ASP A 134 -4.09 24.57 1.84
C ASP A 134 -3.45 25.79 1.15
N TRP A 135 -4.27 26.81 0.89
CA TRP A 135 -3.84 28.07 0.27
C TRP A 135 -2.71 28.74 1.05
N ILE A 136 -2.64 28.54 2.37
CA ILE A 136 -1.56 29.05 3.22
C ILE A 136 -0.26 28.29 2.93
N GLY A 137 -0.33 26.98 2.77
CA GLY A 137 0.81 26.15 2.37
C GLY A 137 1.27 26.43 0.93
N VAL A 138 0.36 26.73 0.01
CA VAL A 138 0.70 27.20 -1.34
C VAL A 138 1.37 28.56 -1.25
N ALA A 139 0.80 29.54 -0.54
CA ALA A 139 1.36 30.88 -0.38
C ALA A 139 2.76 30.83 0.28
N SER A 140 2.97 30.01 1.29
CA SER A 140 4.28 29.84 1.94
C SER A 140 5.34 29.28 1.00
N SER A 141 4.94 28.53 -0.03
CA SER A 141 5.86 27.98 -1.04
C SER A 141 6.41 29.05 -1.96
N PHE A 142 5.62 30.11 -2.25
CA PHE A 142 6.08 31.29 -2.99
C PHE A 142 7.05 32.17 -2.17
N LEU A 143 7.05 32.05 -0.84
CA LEU A 143 8.02 32.71 0.04
C LEU A 143 9.26 31.84 0.31
N SER A 144 9.37 30.66 -0.27
CA SER A 144 10.54 29.80 -0.08
C SER A 144 11.80 30.45 -0.65
N VAL A 145 12.94 30.27 0.03
CA VAL A 145 14.26 30.80 -0.41
C VAL A 145 14.59 30.30 -1.83
N ARG A 146 14.20 29.10 -2.20
CA ARG A 146 14.42 28.54 -3.54
C ARG A 146 13.61 29.27 -4.61
N PHE A 147 12.34 29.54 -4.35
CA PHE A 147 11.49 30.28 -5.29
C PHE A 147 11.99 31.70 -5.44
N LEU A 148 12.31 32.39 -4.33
CA LEU A 148 12.84 33.73 -4.33
C LEU A 148 14.18 33.84 -5.09
N SER A 149 15.06 32.84 -4.96
CA SER A 149 16.33 32.81 -5.70
C SER A 149 16.14 32.68 -7.21
N VAL A 150 15.14 31.91 -7.67
CA VAL A 150 14.79 31.83 -9.10
C VAL A 150 14.24 33.14 -9.62
N VAL A 151 13.34 33.80 -8.88
CA VAL A 151 12.78 35.11 -9.26
C VAL A 151 13.88 36.16 -9.31
N LEU A 152 14.77 36.21 -8.31
CA LEU A 152 15.93 37.13 -8.30
C LEU A 152 16.88 36.83 -9.47
N GLY A 153 17.08 35.56 -9.85
CA GLY A 153 17.86 35.17 -11.02
C GLY A 153 17.26 35.71 -12.32
N ILE A 154 15.94 35.59 -12.49
CA ILE A 154 15.22 36.13 -13.65
C ILE A 154 15.34 37.68 -13.71
N VAL A 155 15.10 38.35 -12.59
CA VAL A 155 15.23 39.80 -12.49
C VAL A 155 16.68 40.25 -12.81
N GLY A 156 17.68 39.55 -12.27
CA GLY A 156 19.08 39.79 -12.56
C GLY A 156 19.42 39.64 -14.05
N LEU A 157 18.85 38.60 -14.70
CA LEU A 157 19.04 38.37 -16.13
C LEU A 157 18.38 39.47 -16.99
N VAL A 158 17.15 39.89 -16.66
CA VAL A 158 16.47 41.02 -17.31
C VAL A 158 17.29 42.29 -17.18
N LEU A 159 17.80 42.60 -16.00
CA LEU A 159 18.65 43.79 -15.77
C LEU A 159 19.95 43.70 -16.57
N LEU A 160 20.59 42.54 -16.64
CA LEU A 160 21.82 42.35 -17.41
C LEU A 160 21.57 42.61 -18.91
N VAL A 161 20.49 42.04 -19.48
CA VAL A 161 20.12 42.25 -20.88
C VAL A 161 19.77 43.72 -21.11
N SER A 162 19.04 44.36 -20.19
CA SER A 162 18.69 45.79 -20.27
C SER A 162 19.92 46.68 -20.31
N VAL A 163 20.91 46.46 -19.45
CA VAL A 163 22.17 47.18 -19.46
C VAL A 163 22.91 46.94 -20.78
N MET A 164 22.92 45.74 -21.29
CA MET A 164 23.61 45.39 -22.52
C MET A 164 22.98 46.08 -23.74
N VAL A 165 21.64 46.09 -23.83
CA VAL A 165 20.90 46.85 -24.88
C VAL A 165 21.15 48.33 -24.76
N TRP A 166 21.08 48.90 -23.55
CA TRP A 166 21.38 50.33 -23.32
C TRP A 166 22.78 50.69 -23.77
N LEU A 167 23.81 49.91 -23.45
CA LEU A 167 25.20 50.18 -23.86
C LEU A 167 25.37 50.14 -25.39
N LEU A 168 24.66 49.26 -26.09
CA LEU A 168 24.72 49.11 -27.53
C LEU A 168 23.97 50.24 -28.27
N GLU A 169 22.81 50.66 -27.74
CA GLU A 169 21.87 51.56 -28.40
C GLU A 169 22.01 53.05 -27.99
N ARG A 170 22.56 53.37 -26.79
CA ARG A 170 22.59 54.73 -26.22
C ARG A 170 23.20 55.80 -27.11
N ARG A 171 24.04 55.42 -28.08
CA ARG A 171 24.69 56.36 -29.02
C ARG A 171 23.99 56.46 -30.38
N ARG A 172 23.03 55.56 -30.65
CA ARG A 172 22.43 55.41 -31.98
C ARG A 172 20.92 55.64 -32.00
N THR A 173 20.26 55.48 -30.89
CA THR A 173 18.82 55.62 -30.74
C THR A 173 18.47 56.66 -29.70
N ALA A 174 17.64 57.66 -30.08
CA ALA A 174 17.32 58.79 -29.20
C ALA A 174 16.60 58.35 -27.91
N GLU A 175 15.76 57.34 -27.99
CA GLU A 175 14.96 56.84 -26.86
C GLU A 175 15.81 56.09 -25.82
N PHE A 176 16.92 55.45 -26.21
CA PHE A 176 17.92 54.84 -25.32
C PHE A 176 19.05 55.81 -24.95
N GLY A 177 19.14 56.98 -25.63
CA GLY A 177 20.05 58.07 -25.37
C GLY A 177 19.47 59.05 -24.35
N GLY A 178 20.24 60.04 -23.93
CA GLY A 178 19.81 61.06 -22.94
C GLY A 178 20.37 60.79 -21.55
N PRO A 179 19.72 61.28 -20.48
CA PRO A 179 20.15 61.01 -19.10
C PRO A 179 20.29 59.51 -18.86
N PRO A 180 21.33 59.05 -18.16
CA PRO A 180 21.61 57.62 -18.01
C PRO A 180 20.45 56.83 -17.38
N ILE A 181 19.68 57.48 -16.50
CA ILE A 181 18.53 56.85 -15.82
C ILE A 181 17.38 56.60 -16.80
N ASP A 182 17.02 57.59 -17.64
CA ASP A 182 15.91 57.49 -18.58
C ASP A 182 16.18 56.42 -19.65
N GLY A 183 17.40 56.38 -20.20
CA GLY A 183 17.80 55.34 -21.14
C GLY A 183 17.81 53.92 -20.54
N LEU A 184 18.20 53.80 -19.28
CA LEU A 184 18.17 52.50 -18.58
C LEU A 184 16.75 52.04 -18.30
N VAL A 185 15.85 52.92 -17.87
CA VAL A 185 14.43 52.63 -17.65
C VAL A 185 13.75 52.19 -18.94
N CYS A 186 14.05 52.88 -20.06
CA CYS A 186 13.56 52.49 -21.38
C CYS A 186 14.04 51.09 -21.79
N SER A 187 15.32 50.73 -21.50
CA SER A 187 15.88 49.43 -21.78
C SER A 187 15.27 48.33 -20.91
N ILE A 188 14.97 48.58 -19.63
CA ILE A 188 14.30 47.66 -18.75
C ILE A 188 12.87 47.41 -19.24
N SER A 189 12.14 48.47 -19.58
CA SER A 189 10.79 48.36 -20.15
C SER A 189 10.78 47.52 -21.42
N TRP A 190 11.73 47.79 -22.35
CA TRP A 190 11.89 47.01 -23.58
C TRP A 190 12.19 45.53 -23.29
N SER A 191 13.16 45.22 -22.44
CA SER A 191 13.52 43.85 -22.09
C SER A 191 12.36 43.05 -21.48
N THR A 192 11.57 43.72 -20.63
CA THR A 192 10.38 43.12 -20.00
C THR A 192 9.25 42.88 -21.01
N GLN A 193 8.99 43.86 -21.92
CA GLN A 193 8.01 43.72 -22.98
C GLN A 193 8.41 42.62 -23.97
N ALA A 194 9.68 42.56 -24.37
CA ALA A 194 10.20 41.50 -25.23
C ALA A 194 10.09 40.11 -24.58
N MET A 195 10.30 40.01 -23.27
CA MET A 195 10.09 38.77 -22.52
C MET A 195 8.63 38.36 -22.47
N ALA A 196 7.69 39.28 -22.31
CA ALA A 196 6.26 39.06 -22.28
C ALA A 196 5.63 38.84 -23.68
N LYS A 197 6.40 38.84 -24.76
CA LYS A 197 5.94 38.86 -26.16
C LYS A 197 4.96 40.01 -26.47
N ALA A 198 5.02 41.07 -25.73
CA ALA A 198 4.36 42.31 -26.08
C ALA A 198 5.12 43.02 -27.18
N ASP A 199 4.41 43.73 -28.06
CA ASP A 199 5.04 44.53 -29.10
C ASP A 199 5.77 45.73 -28.44
N PRO A 200 7.10 45.75 -28.42
CA PRO A 200 7.81 46.79 -27.69
C PRO A 200 7.67 48.10 -28.44
N SER A 201 7.33 49.17 -27.69
CA SER A 201 7.11 50.51 -28.23
C SER A 201 8.37 51.13 -28.87
N VAL A 202 9.54 50.55 -28.62
CA VAL A 202 10.86 50.99 -29.12
C VAL A 202 11.65 49.77 -29.56
N GLU A 203 12.13 49.74 -30.82
CA GLU A 203 12.98 48.66 -31.32
C GLU A 203 14.46 49.07 -31.40
N PRO A 204 15.41 48.15 -31.09
CA PRO A 204 16.83 48.37 -31.33
C PRO A 204 17.11 48.61 -32.83
N LYS A 205 17.84 49.66 -33.17
CA LYS A 205 18.16 50.02 -34.58
C LYS A 205 19.47 49.45 -35.04
N THR A 206 20.39 49.09 -34.14
CA THR A 206 21.68 48.50 -34.49
C THR A 206 21.53 46.99 -34.80
N LEU A 207 22.40 46.49 -35.70
CA LEU A 207 22.41 45.04 -36.03
C LEU A 207 22.68 44.17 -34.79
N SER A 208 23.61 44.60 -33.94
CA SER A 208 23.92 43.93 -32.65
C SER A 208 22.75 43.95 -31.69
N GLY A 209 22.02 45.06 -31.59
CA GLY A 209 20.80 45.17 -30.77
C GLY A 209 19.68 44.25 -31.26
N ARG A 210 19.48 44.17 -32.59
CA ARG A 210 18.47 43.25 -33.18
C ARG A 210 18.82 41.80 -32.98
N LEU A 211 20.10 41.40 -33.16
CA LEU A 211 20.53 40.02 -32.89
C LEU A 211 20.39 39.66 -31.40
N LEU A 212 20.78 40.58 -30.51
CA LEU A 212 20.59 40.36 -29.06
C LEU A 212 19.10 40.28 -28.70
N GLY A 213 18.25 41.11 -29.30
CA GLY A 213 16.80 41.08 -29.13
C GLY A 213 16.17 39.77 -29.57
N GLY A 214 16.56 39.26 -30.73
CA GLY A 214 16.11 37.96 -31.22
C GLY A 214 16.54 36.79 -30.32
N ALA A 215 17.82 36.80 -29.88
CA ALA A 215 18.34 35.83 -28.94
C ALA A 215 17.61 35.89 -27.59
N TRP A 216 17.36 37.12 -27.09
CA TRP A 216 16.61 37.36 -25.84
C TRP A 216 15.16 36.86 -25.95
N ALA A 217 14.47 37.14 -27.06
CA ALA A 217 13.11 36.65 -27.29
C ALA A 217 13.03 35.12 -27.29
N ALA A 218 13.97 34.45 -27.96
CA ALA A 218 14.06 32.98 -27.96
C ALA A 218 14.36 32.41 -26.56
N ALA A 219 15.32 33.00 -25.86
CA ALA A 219 15.68 32.61 -24.50
C ALA A 219 14.52 32.81 -23.51
N SER A 220 13.76 33.92 -23.65
CA SER A 220 12.58 34.22 -22.82
C SER A 220 11.50 33.16 -22.95
N VAL A 221 11.23 32.70 -24.17
CA VAL A 221 10.25 31.61 -24.39
C VAL A 221 10.67 30.31 -23.68
N ALA A 222 11.93 29.94 -23.80
CA ALA A 222 12.46 28.76 -23.13
C ALA A 222 12.42 28.90 -21.61
N LEU A 223 12.74 30.09 -21.08
CA LEU A 223 12.75 30.38 -19.65
C LEU A 223 11.33 30.30 -19.05
N ILE A 224 10.33 30.90 -19.73
CA ILE A 224 8.94 30.84 -19.30
C ILE A 224 8.42 29.39 -19.37
N ALA A 225 8.72 28.67 -20.44
CA ALA A 225 8.31 27.26 -20.55
C ALA A 225 8.92 26.37 -19.44
N MET A 226 10.21 26.57 -19.14
CA MET A 226 10.89 25.85 -18.07
C MET A 226 10.32 26.19 -16.68
N PHE A 227 10.05 27.47 -16.44
CA PHE A 227 9.44 27.95 -15.19
C PHE A 227 8.04 27.35 -15.01
N THR A 228 7.20 27.40 -16.07
CA THR A 228 5.85 26.81 -16.06
C THR A 228 5.87 25.31 -15.84
N ALA A 229 6.77 24.58 -16.54
CA ALA A 229 6.93 23.14 -16.37
C ALA A 229 7.39 22.77 -14.94
N THR A 230 8.33 23.54 -14.39
CA THR A 230 8.81 23.34 -13.01
C THR A 230 7.70 23.60 -11.99
N LEU A 231 6.93 24.68 -12.18
CA LEU A 231 5.80 25.01 -11.31
C LEU A 231 4.71 23.93 -11.36
N ALA A 232 4.33 23.49 -12.56
CA ALA A 232 3.36 22.41 -12.75
C ALA A 232 3.85 21.11 -12.10
N SER A 233 5.12 20.73 -12.30
CA SER A 233 5.72 19.55 -11.68
C SER A 233 5.69 19.61 -10.16
N HIS A 234 6.01 20.77 -9.56
CA HIS A 234 5.97 20.93 -8.11
C HIS A 234 4.56 20.90 -7.53
N LEU A 235 3.57 21.44 -8.22
CA LEU A 235 2.17 21.39 -7.80
C LEU A 235 1.63 19.95 -7.89
N THR A 236 1.85 19.27 -9.02
CA THR A 236 1.41 17.87 -9.21
C THR A 236 2.12 16.91 -8.25
N ALA A 237 3.42 17.08 -8.02
CA ALA A 237 4.15 16.25 -7.06
C ALA A 237 3.66 16.41 -5.62
N ARG A 238 3.13 17.57 -5.24
CA ARG A 238 2.53 17.80 -3.91
C ARG A 238 1.15 17.18 -3.74
N GLU A 239 0.35 17.14 -4.78
CA GLU A 239 -0.97 16.47 -4.76
C GLU A 239 -0.82 14.94 -4.66
N LEU A 240 0.24 14.37 -5.27
CA LEU A 240 0.54 12.94 -5.24
C LEU A 240 1.38 12.49 -4.05
N SER A 241 2.01 13.42 -3.29
CA SER A 241 2.90 13.07 -2.19
C SER A 241 2.23 13.26 -0.84
N GLY A 242 1.55 12.19 -0.37
CA GLY A 242 1.27 12.00 1.06
C GLY A 242 2.56 12.02 1.90
N LEU A 243 2.41 12.08 3.23
CA LEU A 243 3.54 11.97 4.17
C LEU A 243 4.24 10.59 4.07
N VAL A 244 3.55 9.59 3.52
CA VAL A 244 4.02 8.22 3.38
C VAL A 244 3.96 7.83 1.91
N ARG A 245 5.12 7.51 1.32
CA ARG A 245 5.29 7.03 -0.06
C ARG A 245 5.79 5.60 -0.10
N ASP A 246 6.61 5.25 0.87
CA ASP A 246 7.19 3.92 1.02
C ASP A 246 7.22 3.51 2.50
N ALA A 247 7.69 2.29 2.76
CA ALA A 247 7.78 1.75 4.12
C ALA A 247 8.76 2.53 5.01
N ALA A 248 9.80 3.14 4.43
CA ALA A 248 10.82 3.88 5.18
C ALA A 248 10.25 5.18 5.77
N ASP A 249 9.28 5.80 5.12
CA ASP A 249 8.64 7.02 5.62
C ASP A 249 7.89 6.79 6.95
N LEU A 250 7.48 5.55 7.24
CA LEU A 250 6.80 5.19 8.49
C LEU A 250 7.65 5.46 9.75
N HIS A 251 8.98 5.52 9.62
CA HIS A 251 9.88 5.89 10.72
C HIS A 251 9.77 7.36 11.15
N HIS A 252 9.25 8.22 10.30
CA HIS A 252 9.25 9.67 10.46
C HIS A 252 7.86 10.25 10.74
N VAL A 253 6.84 9.40 10.84
CA VAL A 253 5.45 9.79 11.02
C VAL A 253 4.84 9.13 12.26
N ARG A 254 3.70 9.64 12.73
CA ARG A 254 2.95 9.05 13.84
C ARG A 254 2.13 7.87 13.32
N VAL A 255 2.58 6.67 13.63
CA VAL A 255 1.93 5.42 13.18
C VAL A 255 1.00 4.89 14.26
N GLY A 256 -0.20 4.48 13.88
CA GLY A 256 -1.15 3.76 14.73
C GLY A 256 -1.37 2.33 14.23
N THR A 257 -1.66 1.42 15.15
CA THR A 257 -2.09 0.05 14.85
C THR A 257 -3.02 -0.48 15.94
N VAL A 258 -3.49 -1.71 15.78
CA VAL A 258 -4.35 -2.37 16.77
C VAL A 258 -3.51 -3.30 17.64
N ARG A 259 -3.77 -3.29 18.93
CA ARG A 259 -3.14 -4.14 19.92
C ARG A 259 -3.29 -5.63 19.55
N ASN A 260 -2.23 -6.41 19.72
CA ASN A 260 -2.18 -7.85 19.38
C ASN A 260 -2.45 -8.17 17.88
N ALA A 261 -2.38 -7.16 16.99
CA ALA A 261 -2.44 -7.38 15.56
C ALA A 261 -1.06 -7.81 15.02
N VAL A 262 -1.06 -8.52 13.88
CA VAL A 262 0.19 -8.93 13.20
C VAL A 262 1.03 -7.71 12.80
N ALA A 263 0.39 -6.57 12.55
CA ALA A 263 1.06 -5.32 12.24
C ALA A 263 2.01 -4.85 13.35
N VAL A 264 1.70 -5.12 14.64
CA VAL A 264 2.61 -4.82 15.76
C VAL A 264 3.94 -5.53 15.56
N GLY A 265 3.91 -6.84 15.29
CA GLY A 265 5.13 -7.63 15.06
C GLY A 265 5.96 -7.17 13.86
N TYR A 266 5.31 -6.64 12.81
CA TYR A 266 6.00 -6.01 11.68
C TYR A 266 6.66 -4.70 12.11
N LEU A 267 5.91 -3.80 12.73
CA LEU A 267 6.40 -2.48 13.16
C LEU A 267 7.56 -2.59 14.15
N ASP A 268 7.48 -3.55 15.09
CA ASP A 268 8.56 -3.83 16.05
C ASP A 268 9.81 -4.35 15.37
N ARG A 269 9.70 -5.28 14.40
CA ARG A 269 10.84 -5.80 13.65
C ARG A 269 11.56 -4.73 12.84
N GLU A 270 10.78 -3.83 12.24
CA GLU A 270 11.32 -2.70 11.48
C GLU A 270 11.76 -1.53 12.39
N GLY A 271 11.51 -1.58 13.70
CA GLY A 271 11.86 -0.50 14.64
C GLY A 271 11.03 0.76 14.47
N ILE A 272 9.80 0.64 13.95
CA ILE A 272 8.87 1.75 13.73
C ILE A 272 8.08 2.01 15.01
N ARG A 273 8.19 3.23 15.56
CA ARG A 273 7.40 3.63 16.72
C ARG A 273 5.92 3.72 16.36
N HIS A 274 5.07 3.11 17.16
CA HIS A 274 3.63 3.09 16.92
C HIS A 274 2.83 3.25 18.21
N GLN A 275 1.56 3.63 18.05
CA GLN A 275 0.56 3.72 19.10
C GLN A 275 -0.47 2.62 18.93
N ASP A 276 -0.75 1.89 20.02
CA ASP A 276 -1.71 0.79 20.04
C ASP A 276 -3.11 1.26 20.39
N PHE A 277 -4.07 0.91 19.55
CA PHE A 277 -5.49 1.14 19.78
C PHE A 277 -6.22 -0.15 20.16
N ALA A 278 -7.38 -0.02 20.78
CA ALA A 278 -8.21 -1.17 21.12
C ALA A 278 -8.88 -1.77 19.88
N THR A 279 -9.35 -0.91 18.97
CA THR A 279 -10.03 -1.30 17.73
C THR A 279 -9.45 -0.57 16.52
N ILE A 280 -9.69 -1.09 15.33
CA ILE A 280 -9.23 -0.44 14.10
C ILE A 280 -10.04 0.82 13.79
N GLU A 281 -11.29 0.84 14.18
CA GLU A 281 -12.18 2.00 14.05
C GLU A 281 -11.69 3.18 14.90
N ASP A 282 -11.16 2.92 16.12
CA ASP A 282 -10.54 3.95 16.96
C ASP A 282 -9.28 4.52 16.31
N ALA A 283 -8.44 3.67 15.74
CA ALA A 283 -7.23 4.09 15.04
C ALA A 283 -7.55 4.93 13.79
N LEU A 284 -8.56 4.54 13.01
CA LEU A 284 -9.00 5.29 11.82
C LEU A 284 -9.63 6.64 12.21
N ARG A 285 -10.40 6.70 13.30
CA ARG A 285 -10.93 7.97 13.83
C ARG A 285 -9.80 8.91 14.29
N ALA A 286 -8.79 8.39 14.96
CA ALA A 286 -7.61 9.15 15.36
C ALA A 286 -6.82 9.67 14.14
N LEU A 287 -6.75 8.88 13.06
CA LEU A 287 -6.14 9.28 11.79
C LEU A 287 -6.95 10.40 11.11
N ALA A 288 -8.27 10.25 11.01
CA ALA A 288 -9.16 11.29 10.45
C ALA A 288 -9.11 12.59 11.25
N ALA A 289 -8.98 12.51 12.58
CA ALA A 289 -8.81 13.66 13.47
C ALA A 289 -7.39 14.30 13.42
N GLY A 290 -6.45 13.76 12.63
CA GLY A 290 -5.09 14.28 12.51
C GLY A 290 -4.20 14.00 13.72
N GLN A 291 -4.58 13.10 14.61
CA GLN A 291 -3.76 12.66 15.75
C GLN A 291 -2.67 11.68 15.31
N LEU A 292 -2.90 10.96 14.21
CA LEU A 292 -1.99 10.07 13.52
C LEU A 292 -1.74 10.56 12.10
N ASP A 293 -0.64 10.11 11.52
CA ASP A 293 -0.29 10.37 10.11
C ASP A 293 -0.49 9.12 9.24
N ALA A 294 -0.42 7.93 9.85
CA ALA A 294 -0.63 6.64 9.20
C ALA A 294 -1.24 5.61 10.15
N VAL A 295 -2.04 4.68 9.61
CA VAL A 295 -2.51 3.49 10.33
C VAL A 295 -2.11 2.26 9.53
N VAL A 296 -1.41 1.31 10.17
CA VAL A 296 -0.96 0.06 9.57
C VAL A 296 -1.81 -1.10 10.07
N PHE A 297 -2.45 -1.83 9.15
CA PHE A 297 -3.29 -2.99 9.46
C PHE A 297 -3.46 -3.88 8.22
N GLY A 298 -4.21 -4.99 8.32
CA GLY A 298 -4.52 -5.83 7.17
C GLY A 298 -5.24 -5.07 6.06
N ARG A 299 -4.64 -5.02 4.85
CA ARG A 299 -5.11 -4.21 3.71
C ARG A 299 -6.59 -4.37 3.38
N PRO A 300 -7.18 -5.58 3.29
CA PRO A 300 -8.59 -5.72 2.93
C PRO A 300 -9.54 -5.10 3.96
N ILE A 301 -9.18 -5.21 5.25
CA ILE A 301 -9.97 -4.64 6.35
C ILE A 301 -9.89 -3.12 6.32
N LEU A 302 -8.68 -2.57 6.16
CA LEU A 302 -8.49 -1.12 5.98
C LEU A 302 -9.26 -0.59 4.78
N ALA A 303 -9.14 -1.25 3.62
CA ALA A 303 -9.79 -0.81 2.39
C ALA A 303 -11.31 -0.84 2.52
N TRP A 304 -11.86 -1.83 3.22
CA TRP A 304 -13.30 -1.92 3.49
C TRP A 304 -13.76 -0.78 4.41
N LEU A 305 -13.14 -0.62 5.58
CA LEU A 305 -13.54 0.37 6.58
C LEU A 305 -13.38 1.81 6.07
N VAL A 306 -12.26 2.10 5.39
CA VAL A 306 -12.03 3.42 4.78
C VAL A 306 -13.13 3.73 3.76
N ARG A 307 -13.50 2.76 2.91
CA ARG A 307 -14.56 2.95 1.90
C ARG A 307 -15.95 3.15 2.51
N GLN A 308 -16.24 2.49 3.63
CA GLN A 308 -17.55 2.58 4.29
C GLN A 308 -17.68 3.83 5.17
N ASP A 309 -16.69 4.09 6.00
CA ASP A 309 -16.81 5.05 7.10
C ASP A 309 -16.09 6.38 6.80
N HIS A 310 -15.05 6.37 5.94
CA HIS A 310 -14.20 7.53 5.66
C HIS A 310 -13.87 7.72 4.16
N PRO A 311 -14.85 7.63 3.23
CA PRO A 311 -14.58 7.56 1.78
C PRO A 311 -13.92 8.82 1.21
N ASN A 312 -14.08 9.98 1.86
CA ASN A 312 -13.54 11.27 1.42
C ASN A 312 -12.48 11.86 2.37
N GLU A 313 -12.11 11.14 3.41
CA GLU A 313 -11.19 11.61 4.45
C GLU A 313 -9.90 10.80 4.48
N LEU A 314 -9.98 9.51 4.19
CA LEU A 314 -8.86 8.57 4.26
C LEU A 314 -8.68 7.82 2.93
N GLN A 315 -7.46 7.37 2.70
CA GLN A 315 -7.13 6.48 1.59
C GLN A 315 -6.18 5.38 2.05
N VAL A 316 -6.26 4.22 1.40
CA VAL A 316 -5.32 3.12 1.62
C VAL A 316 -4.28 3.11 0.52
N LEU A 317 -3.01 3.17 0.89
CA LEU A 317 -1.90 3.14 -0.03
C LEU A 317 -1.65 1.72 -0.55
N GLY A 318 -1.22 1.62 -1.80
CA GLY A 318 -0.84 0.35 -2.44
C GLY A 318 0.55 -0.17 -2.05
N LEU A 319 0.96 0.03 -0.79
CA LEU A 319 2.26 -0.44 -0.30
C LEU A 319 2.19 -1.91 0.08
N ASP A 320 3.21 -2.68 -0.33
CA ASP A 320 3.42 -4.07 0.11
C ASP A 320 4.42 -4.08 1.25
N LEU A 321 3.91 -4.14 2.50
CA LEU A 321 4.77 -4.14 3.68
C LEU A 321 5.15 -5.56 4.12
N ASP A 322 4.17 -6.41 4.37
CA ASP A 322 4.37 -7.80 4.81
C ASP A 322 3.22 -8.67 4.30
N SER A 323 3.50 -9.92 3.98
CA SER A 323 2.50 -10.85 3.46
C SER A 323 1.69 -11.47 4.59
N LEU A 324 0.38 -11.47 4.45
CA LEU A 324 -0.57 -12.06 5.39
C LEU A 324 -1.29 -13.24 4.75
N ASN A 325 -1.18 -14.40 5.37
CA ASN A 325 -1.86 -15.62 4.96
C ASN A 325 -3.04 -15.87 5.91
N TYR A 326 -4.28 -15.70 5.41
CA TYR A 326 -5.48 -15.97 6.19
C TYR A 326 -5.91 -17.42 6.02
N ALA A 327 -6.10 -18.09 7.14
CA ALA A 327 -6.49 -19.50 7.21
C ALA A 327 -7.54 -19.73 8.29
N ILE A 328 -8.12 -20.93 8.28
CA ILE A 328 -9.00 -21.43 9.33
C ILE A 328 -8.11 -22.04 10.41
N ALA A 329 -8.18 -21.53 11.63
CA ALA A 329 -7.49 -22.13 12.76
C ALA A 329 -8.31 -23.28 13.36
N LEU A 330 -7.61 -24.28 13.85
CA LEU A 330 -8.14 -25.55 14.36
C LEU A 330 -7.40 -25.91 15.65
N PRO A 331 -7.98 -26.70 16.55
CA PRO A 331 -7.21 -27.34 17.61
C PRO A 331 -6.04 -28.15 17.06
N LEU A 332 -4.99 -28.32 17.86
CA LEU A 332 -3.84 -29.16 17.49
C LEU A 332 -4.31 -30.58 17.14
N ASP A 333 -3.69 -31.12 16.08
CA ASP A 333 -3.99 -32.48 15.58
C ASP A 333 -5.47 -32.73 15.20
N SER A 334 -6.18 -31.64 14.84
CA SER A 334 -7.60 -31.75 14.46
C SER A 334 -7.82 -32.73 13.26
N PRO A 335 -8.68 -33.73 13.40
CA PRO A 335 -9.02 -34.68 12.31
C PRO A 335 -9.72 -33.97 11.14
N LEU A 336 -10.26 -32.79 11.36
CA LEU A 336 -10.93 -31.99 10.35
C LEU A 336 -9.97 -31.38 9.34
N ARG A 337 -8.70 -31.10 9.74
CA ARG A 337 -7.72 -30.36 8.96
C ARG A 337 -7.52 -30.89 7.53
N ARG A 338 -7.32 -32.21 7.37
CA ARG A 338 -7.07 -32.81 6.04
C ARG A 338 -8.27 -32.68 5.12
N LYS A 339 -9.46 -33.02 5.61
CA LYS A 339 -10.71 -32.94 4.82
C LYS A 339 -11.03 -31.50 4.45
N LEU A 340 -10.84 -30.59 5.39
CA LEU A 340 -11.02 -29.14 5.18
C LEU A 340 -10.06 -28.60 4.11
N ASN A 341 -8.79 -29.01 4.15
CA ASN A 341 -7.79 -28.58 3.17
C ASN A 341 -8.13 -29.03 1.74
N ILE A 342 -8.64 -30.27 1.57
CA ILE A 342 -9.07 -30.75 0.26
C ILE A 342 -10.22 -29.88 -0.26
N ALA A 343 -11.27 -29.72 0.56
CA ALA A 343 -12.42 -28.90 0.18
C ALA A 343 -12.06 -27.41 -0.07
N LEU A 344 -11.10 -26.85 0.70
CA LEU A 344 -10.59 -25.51 0.50
C LEU A 344 -9.93 -25.34 -0.88
N VAL A 345 -9.05 -26.27 -1.26
CA VAL A 345 -8.35 -26.20 -2.56
C VAL A 345 -9.36 -26.25 -3.72
N ASP A 346 -10.37 -27.11 -3.64
CA ASP A 346 -11.41 -27.20 -4.67
C ASP A 346 -12.27 -25.93 -4.71
N THR A 347 -12.67 -25.42 -3.54
CA THR A 347 -13.52 -24.24 -3.44
C THR A 347 -12.80 -22.97 -3.89
N THR A 348 -11.56 -22.75 -3.47
CA THR A 348 -10.82 -21.52 -3.79
C THR A 348 -10.38 -21.42 -5.25
N ARG A 349 -10.36 -22.54 -5.99
CA ARG A 349 -10.09 -22.54 -7.45
C ARG A 349 -11.35 -22.32 -8.28
N SER A 350 -12.54 -22.35 -7.69
CA SER A 350 -13.81 -22.23 -8.40
C SER A 350 -14.12 -20.78 -8.84
N SER A 351 -15.04 -20.60 -9.81
CA SER A 351 -15.57 -19.29 -10.19
C SER A 351 -16.36 -18.66 -9.04
N TRP A 352 -17.07 -19.49 -8.27
CA TRP A 352 -17.81 -19.04 -7.09
C TRP A 352 -16.94 -18.26 -6.10
N TRP A 353 -15.72 -18.74 -5.84
CA TRP A 353 -14.79 -18.06 -4.94
C TRP A 353 -14.39 -16.66 -5.47
N ARG A 354 -14.06 -16.58 -6.76
CA ARG A 354 -13.71 -15.31 -7.39
C ARG A 354 -14.86 -14.30 -7.35
N GLU A 355 -16.08 -14.76 -7.60
CA GLU A 355 -17.29 -13.96 -7.52
C GLU A 355 -17.57 -13.50 -6.08
N LEU A 356 -17.38 -14.39 -5.09
CA LEU A 356 -17.51 -14.06 -3.68
C LEU A 356 -16.53 -12.95 -3.27
N VAL A 357 -15.26 -13.14 -3.54
CA VAL A 357 -14.21 -12.16 -3.21
C VAL A 357 -14.49 -10.83 -3.93
N GLY A 358 -14.81 -10.85 -5.22
CA GLY A 358 -15.14 -9.66 -6.00
C GLY A 358 -16.35 -8.90 -5.47
N ARG A 359 -17.35 -9.58 -4.91
CA ARG A 359 -18.55 -8.96 -4.30
C ARG A 359 -18.18 -8.11 -3.07
N TYR A 360 -17.25 -8.58 -2.26
CA TYR A 360 -16.84 -7.89 -1.02
C TYR A 360 -15.70 -6.90 -1.20
N LEU A 361 -14.70 -7.24 -2.00
CA LEU A 361 -13.50 -6.42 -2.16
C LEU A 361 -13.51 -5.53 -3.42
N GLY A 362 -14.43 -5.81 -4.36
CA GLY A 362 -14.45 -5.21 -5.69
C GLY A 362 -13.66 -6.08 -6.68
N ALA A 363 -13.90 -5.91 -7.97
CA ALA A 363 -13.06 -6.52 -9.00
C ALA A 363 -11.73 -5.80 -9.02
N GLU A 364 -10.62 -6.55 -8.84
CA GLU A 364 -9.27 -6.05 -9.11
C GLU A 364 -9.07 -5.78 -10.60
#